data_0db9336e1f861a39a395fd31b3a9fdf2
#
_entry.id   0db9336e1f861a39a395fd31b3a9fdf2
#
_cell.length_a   1.000
_cell.length_b   1.000
_cell.length_c   1.000
_cell.angle_alpha   90.00
_cell.angle_beta   90.00
_cell.angle_gamma   90.00
#
_symmetry.space_group_name_H-M   'P 1'
#
loop_
_entity.id
_entity.type
_entity.pdbx_description
1 polymer ?
#
loop_
_entity_poly.entity_id
_entity_poly.type
_entity_poly.pdbx_seq_one_letter_code
_entity_poly.pdbx_strand_id
1 'polypeptide(L)'
;TTPAPAPAPVRHAFTRRSLRPVNPLKELHDLAGLFPEPADAPLFLNARHVAREATPEPYRTMLVHEHHMTISMESWHHCSVDVEVLESRFQDGLYLRKIRLLKSGTSRVVQFGYVRFNLELVTEPVRREILEERVPLGRILIQHNVFRHVELGAILQFTAGPGLAHYLQMPAEADTWGRLATIFCNGSPAIDLLEITAPLE
;
A
#
# COMPACT_ATOMS: atom_id res chain seq x y z
N THR A 1 49.30 -17.18 -8.41
CA THR A 1 48.20 -16.33 -8.94
C THR A 1 47.09 -16.30 -7.93
N THR A 2 47.02 -15.20 -7.19
CA THR A 2 46.01 -14.95 -6.17
C THR A 2 44.70 -14.52 -6.87
N PRO A 3 43.52 -15.08 -6.55
CA PRO A 3 42.28 -14.64 -7.16
C PRO A 3 41.91 -13.23 -6.68
N ALA A 4 41.34 -12.43 -7.58
CA ALA A 4 40.91 -11.08 -7.29
C ALA A 4 39.77 -11.08 -6.25
N PRO A 5 39.67 -10.07 -5.36
CA PRO A 5 38.61 -9.99 -4.37
C PRO A 5 37.25 -9.75 -5.05
N ALA A 6 36.23 -10.43 -4.54
CA ALA A 6 34.85 -10.25 -4.97
C ALA A 6 34.41 -8.79 -4.78
N PRO A 7 33.60 -8.22 -5.69
CA PRO A 7 33.08 -6.87 -5.54
C PRO A 7 32.24 -6.76 -4.28
N ALA A 8 32.45 -5.67 -3.51
CA ALA A 8 31.68 -5.37 -2.32
C ALA A 8 30.19 -5.19 -2.68
N PRO A 9 29.25 -5.63 -1.83
CA PRO A 9 27.84 -5.44 -2.07
C PRO A 9 27.53 -3.94 -2.13
N VAL A 10 26.90 -3.51 -3.20
CA VAL A 10 26.36 -2.16 -3.35
C VAL A 10 25.27 -1.98 -2.29
N ARG A 11 25.64 -1.32 -1.20
CA ARG A 11 24.67 -0.88 -0.18
C ARG A 11 23.80 0.22 -0.81
N HIS A 12 22.71 -0.15 -1.44
CA HIS A 12 21.66 0.81 -1.74
C HIS A 12 21.14 1.31 -0.39
N ALA A 13 21.48 2.56 -0.09
CA ALA A 13 21.08 3.23 1.12
C ALA A 13 19.55 3.40 1.11
N PHE A 14 18.85 2.46 1.71
CA PHE A 14 17.61 2.78 2.40
C PHE A 14 18.04 3.66 3.57
N THR A 15 18.17 4.94 3.29
CA THR A 15 18.55 5.93 4.29
C THR A 15 17.54 5.79 5.42
N ARG A 16 18.04 5.58 6.66
CA ARG A 16 17.22 5.71 7.88
C ARG A 16 16.30 6.89 7.65
N ARG A 17 14.98 6.62 7.55
CA ARG A 17 13.96 7.67 7.49
C ARG A 17 14.22 8.50 8.75
N SER A 18 14.93 9.62 8.58
CA SER A 18 15.21 10.52 9.69
C SER A 18 13.85 11.00 10.19
N LEU A 19 13.74 11.31 11.48
CA LEU A 19 12.59 11.92 12.17
C LEU A 19 12.23 13.32 11.62
N ARG A 20 12.37 13.53 10.31
CA ARG A 20 11.88 14.74 9.66
C ARG A 20 10.37 14.64 9.57
N PRO A 21 9.63 15.70 9.88
CA PRO A 21 8.19 15.72 9.66
C PRO A 21 7.94 15.40 8.19
N VAL A 22 7.39 14.21 7.93
CA VAL A 22 7.05 13.78 6.58
C VAL A 22 5.85 14.61 6.14
N ASN A 23 5.93 15.27 5.00
CA ASN A 23 4.77 15.91 4.41
C ASN A 23 3.88 14.82 3.77
N PRO A 24 2.71 14.49 4.35
CA PRO A 24 1.88 13.40 3.86
C PRO A 24 1.46 13.56 2.40
N LEU A 25 1.20 14.80 1.96
CA LEU A 25 0.81 15.04 0.57
C LEU A 25 1.98 14.83 -0.39
N LYS A 26 3.21 15.15 0.02
CA LYS A 26 4.38 14.82 -0.79
C LYS A 26 4.54 13.30 -0.92
N GLU A 27 4.42 12.56 0.17
CA GLU A 27 4.51 11.09 0.15
C GLU A 27 3.41 10.46 -0.71
N LEU A 28 2.18 10.98 -0.62
CA LEU A 28 1.09 10.60 -1.51
C LEU A 28 1.48 10.78 -2.98
N HIS A 29 2.00 11.96 -3.35
CA HIS A 29 2.38 12.23 -4.74
C HIS A 29 3.56 11.38 -5.20
N ASP A 30 4.53 11.11 -4.31
CA ASP A 30 5.66 10.23 -4.61
C ASP A 30 5.18 8.77 -4.90
N LEU A 31 4.21 8.26 -4.14
CA LEU A 31 3.61 6.93 -4.38
C LEU A 31 2.70 6.90 -5.61
N ALA A 32 1.84 7.90 -5.77
CA ALA A 32 0.96 7.99 -6.94
C ALA A 32 1.76 8.17 -8.25
N GLY A 33 2.87 8.90 -8.20
CA GLY A 33 3.78 9.09 -9.32
C GLY A 33 4.50 7.82 -9.77
N LEU A 34 4.49 6.76 -8.96
CA LEU A 34 5.00 5.46 -9.39
C LEU A 34 4.18 4.84 -10.54
N PHE A 35 2.89 5.14 -10.62
CA PHE A 35 1.98 4.65 -11.64
C PHE A 35 1.16 5.82 -12.19
N PRO A 36 1.77 6.63 -13.09
CA PRO A 36 1.11 7.83 -13.59
C PRO A 36 -0.16 7.47 -14.36
N GLU A 37 -1.26 8.14 -14.01
CA GLU A 37 -2.52 8.01 -14.70
C GLU A 37 -2.57 8.96 -15.92
N PRO A 38 -3.41 8.67 -16.92
CA PRO A 38 -3.65 9.58 -18.04
C PRO A 38 -4.12 10.96 -17.56
N ALA A 39 -3.73 12.02 -18.27
CA ALA A 39 -4.06 13.39 -17.90
C ALA A 39 -5.58 13.67 -17.88
N ASP A 40 -6.34 12.97 -18.69
CA ASP A 40 -7.80 13.03 -18.76
C ASP A 40 -8.52 12.12 -17.75
N ALA A 41 -7.77 11.27 -17.06
CA ALA A 41 -8.30 10.37 -16.04
C ALA A 41 -7.44 10.36 -14.76
N PRO A 42 -7.25 11.52 -14.09
CA PRO A 42 -6.44 11.59 -12.87
C PRO A 42 -7.02 10.68 -11.78
N LEU A 43 -6.13 10.16 -10.92
CA LEU A 43 -6.54 9.28 -9.83
C LEU A 43 -7.51 9.99 -8.87
N PHE A 44 -7.17 11.20 -8.45
CA PHE A 44 -8.01 12.03 -7.58
C PHE A 44 -8.01 13.48 -8.05
N LEU A 45 -9.12 14.19 -7.83
CA LEU A 45 -9.26 15.62 -8.11
C LEU A 45 -8.71 16.45 -6.96
N ASN A 46 -8.87 15.96 -5.75
CA ASN A 46 -8.34 16.57 -4.54
C ASN A 46 -7.93 15.51 -3.52
N ALA A 47 -6.93 15.85 -2.71
CA ALA A 47 -6.53 15.06 -1.57
C ALA A 47 -6.12 15.98 -0.42
N ARG A 48 -6.55 15.68 0.80
CA ARG A 48 -6.16 16.43 1.99
C ARG A 48 -5.75 15.52 3.13
N HIS A 49 -4.74 15.93 3.87
CA HIS A 49 -4.37 15.28 5.13
C HIS A 49 -5.38 15.66 6.22
N VAL A 50 -5.81 14.66 6.98
CA VAL A 50 -6.76 14.81 8.08
C VAL A 50 -6.16 14.23 9.35
N ALA A 51 -6.33 14.93 10.47
CA ALA A 51 -5.89 14.41 11.76
C ALA A 51 -6.66 13.13 12.10
N ARG A 52 -6.00 12.19 12.78
CA ARG A 52 -6.59 10.88 13.16
C ARG A 52 -7.88 11.07 13.95
N GLU A 53 -7.90 12.04 14.86
CA GLU A 53 -9.02 12.37 15.73
C GLU A 53 -10.21 13.00 14.98
N ALA A 54 -9.93 13.65 13.85
CA ALA A 54 -10.92 14.31 12.99
C ALA A 54 -11.46 13.39 11.89
N THR A 55 -10.96 12.14 11.80
CA THR A 55 -11.45 11.16 10.84
C THR A 55 -12.85 10.69 11.25
N PRO A 56 -13.87 10.81 10.38
CA PRO A 56 -15.23 10.40 10.74
C PRO A 56 -15.39 8.88 10.76
N GLU A 57 -16.40 8.39 11.49
CA GLU A 57 -16.84 7.00 11.33
C GLU A 57 -17.59 6.85 9.99
N PRO A 58 -17.51 5.68 9.34
CA PRO A 58 -16.82 4.46 9.79
C PRO A 58 -15.33 4.42 9.43
N TYR A 59 -14.81 5.44 8.75
CA TYR A 59 -13.43 5.47 8.25
C TYR A 59 -12.38 5.49 9.37
N ARG A 60 -12.70 6.08 10.52
CA ARG A 60 -11.79 6.05 11.67
C ARG A 60 -11.57 4.62 12.15
N THR A 61 -12.63 3.86 12.34
CA THR A 61 -12.53 2.44 12.71
C THR A 61 -11.76 1.63 11.65
N MET A 62 -11.98 1.92 10.36
CA MET A 62 -11.37 1.19 9.26
C MET A 62 -9.89 1.51 9.06
N LEU A 63 -9.43 2.74 9.28
CA LEU A 63 -8.13 3.24 8.82
C LEU A 63 -7.17 3.63 9.95
N VAL A 64 -7.69 4.06 11.12
CA VAL A 64 -6.87 4.59 12.21
C VAL A 64 -6.45 3.45 13.15
N HIS A 65 -5.53 2.62 12.68
CA HIS A 65 -4.98 1.49 13.41
C HIS A 65 -3.64 1.04 12.81
N GLU A 66 -2.93 0.16 13.51
CA GLU A 66 -1.63 -0.40 13.12
C GLU A 66 -1.74 -1.89 12.74
N HIS A 67 -2.87 -2.27 12.13
CA HIS A 67 -3.11 -3.61 11.60
C HIS A 67 -2.98 -3.65 10.07
N HIS A 68 -2.82 -4.84 9.51
CA HIS A 68 -2.90 -5.03 8.05
C HIS A 68 -4.32 -4.76 7.55
N MET A 69 -4.45 -3.96 6.48
CA MET A 69 -5.75 -3.65 5.88
C MET A 69 -6.50 -4.88 5.40
N THR A 70 -5.80 -5.93 4.96
CA THR A 70 -6.43 -7.22 4.62
C THR A 70 -7.33 -7.71 5.75
N ILE A 71 -6.81 -7.73 6.99
CA ILE A 71 -7.57 -8.18 8.16
C ILE A 71 -8.73 -7.23 8.48
N SER A 72 -8.51 -5.92 8.39
CA SER A 72 -9.54 -4.92 8.65
C SER A 72 -10.68 -5.01 7.63
N MET A 73 -10.35 -5.19 6.34
CA MET A 73 -11.34 -5.40 5.27
C MET A 73 -12.12 -6.69 5.46
N GLU A 74 -11.45 -7.80 5.79
CA GLU A 74 -12.11 -9.09 6.04
C GLU A 74 -13.07 -9.01 7.24
N SER A 75 -12.63 -8.35 8.32
CA SER A 75 -13.47 -8.15 9.50
C SER A 75 -14.70 -7.29 9.20
N TRP A 76 -14.51 -6.18 8.49
CA TRP A 76 -15.61 -5.27 8.13
C TRP A 76 -16.63 -5.92 7.19
N HIS A 77 -16.14 -6.59 6.17
CA HIS A 77 -17.00 -7.17 5.13
C HIS A 77 -17.51 -8.58 5.48
N HIS A 78 -17.08 -9.16 6.61
CA HIS A 78 -17.42 -10.51 7.06
C HIS A 78 -17.15 -11.60 6.00
N CYS A 79 -16.11 -11.41 5.18
CA CYS A 79 -15.67 -12.37 4.17
C CYS A 79 -14.17 -12.19 3.88
N SER A 80 -13.54 -13.19 3.30
CA SER A 80 -12.17 -13.09 2.81
C SER A 80 -12.07 -12.07 1.67
N VAL A 81 -10.86 -11.54 1.45
CA VAL A 81 -10.55 -10.71 0.29
C VAL A 81 -9.48 -11.35 -0.57
N ASP A 82 -9.60 -11.16 -1.89
CA ASP A 82 -8.63 -11.56 -2.89
C ASP A 82 -7.89 -10.33 -3.41
N VAL A 83 -6.62 -10.51 -3.80
CA VAL A 83 -5.85 -9.46 -4.45
C VAL A 83 -5.93 -9.59 -5.96
N GLU A 84 -6.14 -8.47 -6.62
CA GLU A 84 -5.95 -8.33 -8.06
C GLU A 84 -4.81 -7.34 -8.28
N VAL A 85 -3.74 -7.81 -8.91
CA VAL A 85 -2.61 -6.95 -9.30
C VAL A 85 -2.88 -6.39 -10.68
N LEU A 86 -3.09 -5.07 -10.76
CA LEU A 86 -3.38 -4.36 -12.00
C LEU A 86 -2.11 -4.08 -12.79
N GLU A 87 -1.04 -3.77 -12.10
CA GLU A 87 0.28 -3.50 -12.67
C GLU A 87 1.35 -3.81 -11.64
N SER A 88 2.46 -4.43 -12.09
CA SER A 88 3.64 -4.63 -11.26
C SER A 88 4.92 -4.44 -12.06
N ARG A 89 5.99 -4.01 -11.39
CA ARG A 89 7.32 -3.89 -11.98
C ARG A 89 8.41 -3.76 -10.94
N PHE A 90 9.64 -3.96 -11.39
CA PHE A 90 10.83 -3.58 -10.63
C PHE A 90 11.36 -2.24 -11.13
N GLN A 91 11.69 -1.36 -10.19
CA GLN A 91 12.32 -0.08 -10.46
C GLN A 91 13.28 0.26 -9.31
N ASP A 92 14.52 0.63 -9.64
CA ASP A 92 15.56 1.03 -8.66
C ASP A 92 15.75 0.03 -7.51
N GLY A 93 15.66 -1.27 -7.80
CA GLY A 93 15.81 -2.35 -6.81
C GLY A 93 14.55 -2.59 -5.94
N LEU A 94 13.48 -1.86 -6.16
CA LEU A 94 12.22 -1.99 -5.45
C LEU A 94 11.17 -2.69 -6.31
N TYR A 95 10.34 -3.50 -5.67
CA TYR A 95 9.15 -4.07 -6.28
C TYR A 95 7.96 -3.14 -6.07
N LEU A 96 7.34 -2.75 -7.16
CA LEU A 96 6.20 -1.82 -7.19
C LEU A 96 4.98 -2.56 -7.70
N ARG A 97 3.82 -2.33 -7.10
CA ARG A 97 2.56 -2.81 -7.65
C ARG A 97 1.38 -1.90 -7.36
N LYS A 98 0.45 -1.85 -8.32
CA LYS A 98 -0.87 -1.26 -8.24
C LYS A 98 -1.87 -2.39 -8.05
N ILE A 99 -2.72 -2.32 -7.04
CA ILE A 99 -3.61 -3.42 -6.66
C ILE A 99 -5.04 -2.96 -6.39
N ARG A 100 -5.97 -3.92 -6.47
CA ARG A 100 -7.27 -3.86 -5.81
C ARG A 100 -7.45 -5.04 -4.86
N LEU A 101 -8.22 -4.85 -3.80
CA LEU A 101 -8.76 -5.96 -3.03
C LEU A 101 -10.24 -6.11 -3.37
N LEU A 102 -10.68 -7.32 -3.59
CA LEU A 102 -12.05 -7.67 -3.90
C LEU A 102 -12.61 -8.60 -2.81
N LYS A 103 -13.91 -8.53 -2.56
CA LYS A 103 -14.58 -9.59 -1.78
C LYS A 103 -14.42 -10.92 -2.51
N SER A 104 -13.89 -11.93 -1.82
CA SER A 104 -13.62 -13.24 -2.42
C SER A 104 -14.84 -13.82 -3.12
N GLY A 105 -14.62 -14.34 -4.32
CA GLY A 105 -15.65 -14.91 -5.16
C GLY A 105 -16.60 -13.90 -5.82
N THR A 106 -16.29 -12.61 -5.75
CA THR A 106 -17.09 -11.54 -6.39
C THR A 106 -16.21 -10.57 -7.16
N SER A 107 -16.81 -9.69 -7.96
CA SER A 107 -16.13 -8.57 -8.61
C SER A 107 -16.18 -7.26 -7.79
N ARG A 108 -16.71 -7.29 -6.56
CA ARG A 108 -16.86 -6.08 -5.72
C ARG A 108 -15.51 -5.66 -5.15
N VAL A 109 -15.04 -4.50 -5.57
CA VAL A 109 -13.81 -3.89 -5.05
C VAL A 109 -14.09 -3.26 -3.69
N VAL A 110 -13.18 -3.48 -2.74
CA VAL A 110 -13.26 -2.93 -1.37
C VAL A 110 -12.10 -1.99 -1.05
N GLN A 111 -10.99 -2.12 -1.78
CA GLN A 111 -9.80 -1.27 -1.59
C GLN A 111 -9.02 -1.15 -2.90
N PHE A 112 -8.41 0.00 -3.10
CA PHE A 112 -7.38 0.26 -4.10
C PHE A 112 -6.08 0.65 -3.40
N GLY A 113 -4.91 0.34 -3.97
CA GLY A 113 -3.66 0.74 -3.36
C GLY A 113 -2.42 0.65 -4.23
N TYR A 114 -1.39 1.34 -3.77
CA TYR A 114 -0.03 1.25 -4.26
C TYR A 114 0.87 0.63 -3.20
N VAL A 115 1.80 -0.18 -3.66
CA VAL A 115 2.81 -0.84 -2.82
C VAL A 115 4.18 -0.56 -3.41
N ARG A 116 5.11 -0.12 -2.58
CA ARG A 116 6.53 -0.02 -2.87
C ARG A 116 7.29 -0.88 -1.86
N PHE A 117 7.95 -1.93 -2.30
CA PHE A 117 8.52 -2.95 -1.43
C PHE A 117 10.00 -3.21 -1.72
N ASN A 118 10.83 -3.15 -0.67
CA ASN A 118 12.19 -3.68 -0.71
C ASN A 118 12.17 -5.18 -0.35
N LEU A 119 12.16 -6.04 -1.36
CA LEU A 119 12.09 -7.50 -1.19
C LEU A 119 13.37 -8.11 -0.58
N GLU A 120 14.48 -7.36 -0.45
CA GLU A 120 15.70 -7.83 0.22
C GLU A 120 15.51 -7.98 1.74
N LEU A 121 14.47 -7.36 2.29
CA LEU A 121 14.17 -7.37 3.73
C LEU A 121 13.29 -8.54 4.18
N VAL A 122 12.97 -9.45 3.28
CA VAL A 122 12.21 -10.67 3.57
C VAL A 122 12.95 -11.90 3.04
N THR A 123 12.56 -13.08 3.57
CA THR A 123 13.17 -14.36 3.16
C THR A 123 12.74 -14.76 1.74
N GLU A 124 13.52 -15.62 1.11
CA GLU A 124 13.23 -16.10 -0.25
C GLU A 124 11.86 -16.78 -0.41
N PRO A 125 11.35 -17.60 0.54
CA PRO A 125 9.99 -18.14 0.44
C PRO A 125 8.92 -17.04 0.44
N VAL A 126 9.06 -16.02 1.28
CA VAL A 126 8.14 -14.86 1.34
C VAL A 126 8.18 -14.08 0.03
N ARG A 127 9.39 -13.79 -0.45
CA ARG A 127 9.62 -13.09 -1.72
C ARG A 127 8.93 -13.79 -2.89
N ARG A 128 9.11 -15.10 -3.00
CA ARG A 128 8.51 -15.92 -4.07
C ARG A 128 7.00 -15.82 -4.06
N GLU A 129 6.36 -16.00 -2.91
CA GLU A 129 4.90 -15.94 -2.79
C GLU A 129 4.34 -14.54 -3.10
N ILE A 130 5.07 -13.47 -2.70
CA ILE A 130 4.70 -12.09 -3.07
C ILE A 130 4.73 -11.91 -4.59
N LEU A 131 5.74 -12.46 -5.27
CA LEU A 131 5.91 -12.35 -6.72
C LEU A 131 4.96 -13.26 -7.51
N GLU A 132 4.32 -14.24 -6.86
CA GLU A 132 3.21 -15.00 -7.47
C GLU A 132 1.92 -14.18 -7.61
N GLU A 133 1.80 -13.07 -6.88
CA GLU A 133 0.70 -12.10 -6.98
C GLU A 133 -0.71 -12.66 -6.71
N ARG A 134 -0.82 -13.81 -6.05
CA ARG A 134 -2.09 -14.53 -5.85
C ARG A 134 -2.72 -14.28 -4.49
N VAL A 135 -1.92 -13.91 -3.50
CA VAL A 135 -2.34 -13.78 -2.10
C VAL A 135 -2.13 -12.34 -1.64
N PRO A 136 -3.08 -11.75 -0.88
CA PRO A 136 -2.89 -10.43 -0.29
C PRO A 136 -1.62 -10.35 0.56
N LEU A 137 -0.84 -9.26 0.41
CA LEU A 137 0.44 -9.07 1.07
C LEU A 137 0.39 -9.28 2.59
N GLY A 138 -0.61 -8.69 3.25
CA GLY A 138 -0.76 -8.83 4.69
C GLY A 138 -0.91 -10.30 5.13
N ARG A 139 -1.62 -11.11 4.35
CA ARG A 139 -1.80 -12.54 4.62
C ARG A 139 -0.49 -13.31 4.47
N ILE A 140 0.30 -13.04 3.41
CA ILE A 140 1.62 -13.67 3.22
C ILE A 140 2.52 -13.40 4.43
N LEU A 141 2.64 -12.12 4.84
CA LEU A 141 3.49 -11.75 5.98
C LEU A 141 3.03 -12.43 7.29
N ILE A 142 1.73 -12.64 7.47
CA ILE A 142 1.17 -13.36 8.63
C ILE A 142 1.49 -14.84 8.56
N GLN A 143 1.21 -15.49 7.46
CA GLN A 143 1.40 -16.94 7.26
C GLN A 143 2.87 -17.36 7.43
N HIS A 144 3.79 -16.53 6.98
CA HIS A 144 5.24 -16.76 7.13
C HIS A 144 5.81 -16.29 8.47
N ASN A 145 4.97 -15.83 9.42
CA ASN A 145 5.41 -15.31 10.72
C ASN A 145 6.53 -14.27 10.61
N VAL A 146 6.50 -13.42 9.59
CA VAL A 146 7.48 -12.34 9.44
C VAL A 146 7.40 -11.44 10.67
N PHE A 147 8.55 -11.19 11.33
CA PHE A 147 8.61 -10.21 12.41
C PHE A 147 8.36 -8.82 11.85
N ARG A 148 7.19 -8.26 12.15
CA ARG A 148 6.69 -7.05 11.53
C ARG A 148 5.87 -6.19 12.47
N HIS A 149 5.81 -4.89 12.17
CA HIS A 149 4.79 -3.97 12.68
C HIS A 149 4.38 -3.00 11.57
N VAL A 150 3.18 -2.46 11.68
CA VAL A 150 2.64 -1.44 10.78
C VAL A 150 2.70 -0.10 11.48
N GLU A 151 3.25 0.90 10.82
CA GLU A 151 3.24 2.28 11.29
C GLU A 151 2.29 3.09 10.44
N LEU A 152 1.26 3.67 11.07
CA LEU A 152 0.32 4.56 10.40
C LEU A 152 0.99 5.92 10.16
N GLY A 153 1.22 6.27 8.90
CA GLY A 153 1.83 7.53 8.49
C GLY A 153 0.84 8.70 8.53
N ALA A 154 -0.25 8.60 7.78
CA ALA A 154 -1.25 9.66 7.66
C ALA A 154 -2.62 9.12 7.24
N ILE A 155 -3.68 9.86 7.57
CA ILE A 155 -5.03 9.68 7.03
C ILE A 155 -5.27 10.76 5.98
N LEU A 156 -5.86 10.35 4.87
CA LEU A 156 -6.13 11.21 3.72
C LEU A 156 -7.61 11.10 3.34
N GLN A 157 -8.22 12.23 3.06
CA GLN A 157 -9.51 12.28 2.37
C GLN A 157 -9.27 12.59 0.91
N PHE A 158 -9.98 11.91 0.03
CA PHE A 158 -9.89 12.04 -1.42
C PHE A 158 -11.23 12.45 -2.00
N THR A 159 -11.22 13.34 -3.00
CA THR A 159 -12.29 13.48 -3.98
C THR A 159 -11.88 12.69 -5.21
N ALA A 160 -12.63 11.65 -5.55
CA ALA A 160 -12.26 10.72 -6.61
C ALA A 160 -12.21 11.40 -7.97
N GLY A 161 -11.07 11.24 -8.65
CA GLY A 161 -11.00 11.49 -10.08
C GLY A 161 -11.55 10.30 -10.89
N PRO A 162 -11.65 10.41 -12.21
CA PRO A 162 -12.09 9.30 -13.08
C PRO A 162 -11.30 8.01 -12.86
N GLY A 163 -9.99 8.10 -12.63
CA GLY A 163 -9.13 6.94 -12.35
C GLY A 163 -9.55 6.19 -11.09
N LEU A 164 -9.66 6.89 -9.95
CA LEU A 164 -10.06 6.25 -8.68
C LEU A 164 -11.51 5.76 -8.73
N ALA A 165 -12.41 6.52 -9.36
CA ALA A 165 -13.80 6.12 -9.58
C ALA A 165 -13.88 4.78 -10.34
N HIS A 166 -13.07 4.62 -11.38
CA HIS A 166 -12.97 3.37 -12.12
C HIS A 166 -12.40 2.23 -11.25
N TYR A 167 -11.30 2.46 -10.55
CA TYR A 167 -10.65 1.41 -9.74
C TYR A 167 -11.49 0.94 -8.57
N LEU A 168 -12.21 1.85 -7.90
CA LEU A 168 -13.04 1.54 -6.73
C LEU A 168 -14.52 1.26 -7.06
N GLN A 169 -14.90 1.33 -8.35
CA GLN A 169 -16.30 1.15 -8.78
C GLN A 169 -17.25 2.11 -8.06
N MET A 170 -16.84 3.39 -7.92
CA MET A 170 -17.58 4.43 -7.23
C MET A 170 -17.86 5.61 -8.18
N PRO A 171 -18.82 6.51 -7.84
CA PRO A 171 -19.03 7.72 -8.63
C PRO A 171 -17.78 8.61 -8.66
N ALA A 172 -17.49 9.22 -9.83
CA ALA A 172 -16.51 10.30 -9.90
C ALA A 172 -16.99 11.50 -9.04
N GLU A 173 -16.02 12.29 -8.54
CA GLU A 173 -16.25 13.43 -7.66
C GLU A 173 -16.80 13.08 -6.28
N ALA A 174 -17.10 11.80 -6.00
CA ALA A 174 -17.46 11.35 -4.66
C ALA A 174 -16.23 11.29 -3.73
N ASP A 175 -16.48 11.51 -2.45
CA ASP A 175 -15.42 11.44 -1.44
C ASP A 175 -15.20 10.02 -0.95
N THR A 176 -13.94 9.71 -0.67
CA THR A 176 -13.53 8.51 0.05
C THR A 176 -12.29 8.78 0.89
N TRP A 177 -11.81 7.76 1.59
CA TRP A 177 -10.73 7.88 2.55
C TRP A 177 -9.68 6.81 2.34
N GLY A 178 -8.47 7.14 2.74
CA GLY A 178 -7.36 6.21 2.71
C GLY A 178 -6.28 6.58 3.71
N ARG A 179 -5.23 5.78 3.72
CA ARG A 179 -4.09 5.99 4.59
C ARG A 179 -2.77 5.78 3.87
N LEU A 180 -1.75 6.44 4.36
CA LEU A 180 -0.36 6.11 4.15
C LEU A 180 0.13 5.28 5.33
N ALA A 181 0.83 4.19 5.06
CA ALA A 181 1.39 3.34 6.10
C ALA A 181 2.74 2.78 5.66
N THR A 182 3.58 2.44 6.63
CA THR A 182 4.83 1.73 6.39
C THR A 182 4.79 0.41 7.18
N ILE A 183 5.11 -0.71 6.53
CA ILE A 183 5.32 -1.98 7.22
C ILE A 183 6.82 -2.17 7.40
N PHE A 184 7.20 -2.37 8.64
CA PHE A 184 8.56 -2.74 9.01
C PHE A 184 8.66 -4.27 9.03
N CYS A 185 9.68 -4.81 8.38
CA CYS A 185 10.01 -6.22 8.43
C CYS A 185 11.41 -6.36 9.06
N ASN A 186 11.52 -7.23 10.08
CA ASN A 186 12.78 -7.45 10.78
C ASN A 186 13.45 -6.17 11.31
N GLY A 187 12.62 -5.21 11.76
CA GLY A 187 13.07 -3.94 12.32
C GLY A 187 13.46 -2.86 11.30
N SER A 188 13.30 -3.12 9.99
CA SER A 188 13.60 -2.18 8.93
C SER A 188 12.35 -1.79 8.14
N PRO A 189 12.19 -0.52 7.70
CA PRO A 189 11.07 -0.09 6.87
C PRO A 189 11.18 -0.80 5.52
N ALA A 190 10.27 -1.72 5.25
CA ALA A 190 10.33 -2.59 4.08
C ALA A 190 9.31 -2.23 3.01
N ILE A 191 8.13 -1.74 3.42
CA ILE A 191 7.00 -1.57 2.51
C ILE A 191 6.34 -0.23 2.80
N ASP A 192 6.24 0.63 1.79
CA ASP A 192 5.40 1.81 1.83
C ASP A 192 4.10 1.55 1.09
N LEU A 193 3.00 2.00 1.67
CA LEU A 193 1.64 1.74 1.22
C LEU A 193 0.82 3.02 1.09
N LEU A 194 0.08 3.13 -0.01
CA LEU A 194 -1.14 3.92 -0.10
C LEU A 194 -2.31 2.95 -0.19
N GLU A 195 -3.26 3.07 0.71
CA GLU A 195 -4.45 2.21 0.80
C GLU A 195 -5.70 3.09 0.85
N ILE A 196 -6.57 3.00 -0.17
CA ILE A 196 -7.79 3.80 -0.31
C ILE A 196 -8.98 2.84 -0.31
N THR A 197 -9.95 3.04 0.60
CA THR A 197 -11.14 2.19 0.69
C THR A 197 -12.15 2.56 -0.38
N ALA A 198 -12.95 1.60 -0.86
CA ALA A 198 -14.23 1.93 -1.44
C ALA A 198 -15.10 2.66 -0.39
N PRO A 199 -16.09 3.49 -0.79
CA PRO A 199 -17.00 4.12 0.17
C PRO A 199 -17.61 3.10 1.12
N LEU A 200 -17.54 3.39 2.42
CA LEU A 200 -18.08 2.54 3.48
C LEU A 200 -19.50 3.01 3.82
N GLU A 201 -20.44 2.08 3.82
CA GLU A 201 -21.84 2.29 4.20
C GLU A 201 -22.09 1.88 5.66
#